data_5a86a52393658d79d5dbd840c3c29748
#
_entry.id   5a86a52393658d79d5dbd840c3c29748
#
_cell.length_a   1.000
_cell.length_b   1.000
_cell.length_c   1.000
_cell.angle_alpha   90.00
_cell.angle_beta   90.00
_cell.angle_gamma   90.00
#
_symmetry.space_group_name_H-M   'P 1'
#
loop_
_entity.id
_entity.type
_entity.pdbx_description
1 polymer ?
#
loop_
_entity_poly.entity_id
_entity_poly.type
_entity_poly.pdbx_seq_one_letter_code
_entity_poly.pdbx_strand_id
1 'polypeptide(L)'
;MLLTPQNPSYEQSALKRYTMVNLKNIFFDKELAKNGKQLGNLPEWNLNDLYTHTESQELKNDLIWLKNECEIFATDFKGKLVNLSAKEFLACVKRHEKISNVSGRLISYAGLRYYQATTDGERTKFLSDTQEKITIYTSSLIFFNLELNKLPDGQLDLLYSQSEELSRYKPVFDRIRALQPYQLSDELEKFLHELGIVGDAWEKLFDETIAGLEFSIGDETLNLESTLNLLTDHDRSRREMGANELSRVFSKNIKIFARIHNTQAKEKEIIDQWRGMPSPQFGRHLSNHVEPEVVEALRNAVVASYPKLSHRYYELKREWMDLEYLEIWDRNAPLPMESNQTITWTDATKLVLDAYSGFDSRMAELAEPFFSKGWIDAAVKPGKAPGAFAHPTVTDVHPYIMLNYLGKPRDVMTLAHELGHGVHQLLASKQGEMLSSTPLTLAETASVFGEMLTFRKMLDAAQDLKSRKILMANKVEDMINTVVRQIAFYDFECKLHDARKSGELTPENINALWMSVQAESLGPAFKFMAGYETFWAYIPHFVHSPFYVYAYAFGDGLVNALYAEYEEKPTGFSSKYFEMLEAGGSKHHSDLLAPFGLNASDAKFWSKGLSVISSMIDELEKMK
;
A
#
# COMPACT_ATOMS: atom_id res chain seq x y z
N MET A 1 1.49 -17.45 -2.70
CA MET A 1 0.13 -17.38 -2.15
C MET A 1 -0.87 -17.35 -3.28
N LEU A 2 -1.64 -18.40 -3.45
CA LEU A 2 -2.56 -18.59 -4.57
C LEU A 2 -3.66 -17.53 -4.55
N LEU A 3 -3.82 -16.84 -5.67
CA LEU A 3 -4.90 -15.90 -5.96
C LEU A 3 -6.22 -16.67 -6.16
N THR A 4 -6.73 -17.30 -5.13
CA THR A 4 -8.12 -17.73 -5.14
C THR A 4 -8.92 -16.73 -4.30
N PRO A 5 -10.09 -16.27 -4.76
CA PRO A 5 -11.01 -15.43 -3.98
C PRO A 5 -11.56 -16.13 -2.73
N GLN A 6 -11.01 -17.27 -2.34
CA GLN A 6 -11.56 -18.20 -1.38
C GLN A 6 -10.83 -18.26 -0.04
N ASN A 7 -9.75 -17.48 0.10
CA ASN A 7 -9.00 -17.50 1.35
C ASN A 7 -9.52 -16.38 2.27
N PRO A 8 -10.01 -16.68 3.49
CA PRO A 8 -10.27 -15.66 4.52
C PRO A 8 -9.07 -14.75 4.79
N SER A 9 -7.87 -15.19 4.38
CA SER A 9 -6.67 -14.35 4.32
C SER A 9 -6.76 -13.20 3.32
N TYR A 10 -7.78 -13.12 2.45
CA TYR A 10 -7.96 -11.98 1.55
C TYR A 10 -8.35 -10.72 2.33
N GLU A 11 -9.22 -10.84 3.33
CA GLU A 11 -9.48 -9.75 4.29
C GLU A 11 -8.32 -9.55 5.27
N GLN A 12 -7.64 -10.62 5.69
CA GLN A 12 -6.38 -10.51 6.45
C GLN A 12 -5.25 -9.91 5.63
N SER A 13 -5.19 -10.15 4.31
CA SER A 13 -4.23 -9.48 3.43
C SER A 13 -4.59 -8.03 3.17
N ALA A 14 -5.86 -7.65 3.23
CA ALA A 14 -6.27 -6.25 3.22
C ALA A 14 -5.79 -5.55 4.50
N LEU A 15 -6.00 -6.13 5.68
CA LEU A 15 -5.44 -5.63 6.95
C LEU A 15 -3.91 -5.59 6.94
N LYS A 16 -3.23 -6.62 6.40
CA LYS A 16 -1.77 -6.59 6.18
C LYS A 16 -1.35 -5.63 5.06
N ARG A 17 -2.18 -5.40 4.03
CA ARG A 17 -1.89 -4.48 2.91
C ARG A 17 -1.88 -3.02 3.33
N TYR A 18 -2.77 -2.61 4.23
CA TYR A 18 -2.76 -1.24 4.76
C TYR A 18 -1.60 -0.97 5.73
N THR A 19 -1.03 -2.01 6.36
CA THR A 19 0.14 -1.87 7.25
C THR A 19 1.48 -1.85 6.52
N MET A 20 1.55 -2.17 5.23
CA MET A 20 2.82 -2.22 4.49
C MET A 20 3.20 -0.93 3.75
N VAL A 21 2.35 0.09 3.78
CA VAL A 21 2.70 1.39 3.22
C VAL A 21 3.61 2.13 4.22
N ASN A 22 4.90 2.14 3.91
CA ASN A 22 5.96 2.87 4.62
C ASN A 22 6.40 2.35 6.00
N LEU A 23 6.91 1.11 6.08
CA LEU A 23 7.92 0.76 7.08
C LEU A 23 9.25 1.51 6.82
N LYS A 24 9.22 2.83 6.76
CA LYS A 24 10.41 3.66 6.88
C LYS A 24 10.51 4.14 8.32
N ASN A 25 11.31 3.42 9.10
CA ASN A 25 12.06 3.85 10.28
C ASN A 25 11.27 4.73 11.28
N ILE A 26 10.42 4.11 12.10
CA ILE A 26 10.05 4.70 13.38
C ILE A 26 10.92 4.02 14.44
N PHE A 27 12.09 4.60 14.68
CA PHE A 27 12.84 4.29 15.90
C PHE A 27 12.13 4.91 17.08
N PHE A 28 12.01 4.11 18.12
CA PHE A 28 11.66 4.57 19.46
C PHE A 28 12.82 5.38 20.00
N ASP A 29 12.89 6.67 19.63
CA ASP A 29 13.83 7.61 20.23
C ASP A 29 13.34 7.91 21.65
N LYS A 30 14.01 7.29 22.63
CA LYS A 30 13.70 7.48 24.06
C LYS A 30 13.81 8.93 24.51
N GLU A 31 14.59 9.78 23.84
CA GLU A 31 14.70 11.20 24.12
C GLU A 31 13.50 11.99 23.58
N LEU A 32 13.00 11.66 22.40
CA LEU A 32 11.80 12.29 21.83
C LEU A 32 10.52 11.92 22.59
N ALA A 33 10.44 10.70 23.13
CA ALA A 33 9.31 10.32 24.02
C ALA A 33 9.28 11.12 25.33
N LYS A 34 10.42 11.66 25.78
CA LYS A 34 10.47 12.59 26.93
C LYS A 34 9.94 13.99 26.59
N ASN A 35 9.93 14.38 25.33
CA ASN A 35 9.51 15.69 24.85
C ASN A 35 7.99 15.79 24.54
N GLY A 36 7.19 14.77 24.88
CA GLY A 36 5.74 14.75 24.63
C GLY A 36 4.95 15.98 25.10
N LYS A 37 5.45 16.70 26.11
CA LYS A 37 4.87 17.99 26.55
C LYS A 37 5.05 19.13 25.53
N GLN A 38 6.01 19.05 24.62
CA GLN A 38 6.26 20.06 23.59
C GLN A 38 5.36 19.93 22.37
N LEU A 39 4.74 18.74 22.16
CA LEU A 39 3.90 18.45 21.00
C LEU A 39 2.44 18.86 21.22
N GLY A 40 2.04 19.18 22.44
CA GLY A 40 0.64 19.42 22.81
C GLY A 40 -0.11 18.13 23.17
N ASN A 41 -1.44 18.20 23.26
CA ASN A 41 -2.28 17.03 23.53
C ASN A 41 -2.48 16.21 22.28
N LEU A 42 -1.81 15.06 22.20
CA LEU A 42 -2.01 14.10 21.12
C LEU A 42 -3.28 13.26 21.37
N PRO A 43 -4.17 13.13 20.39
CA PRO A 43 -5.41 12.37 20.54
C PRO A 43 -5.18 10.87 20.63
N GLU A 44 -6.18 10.19 21.19
CA GLU A 44 -6.31 8.74 21.23
C GLU A 44 -7.68 8.34 20.70
N TRP A 45 -7.81 7.10 20.17
CA TRP A 45 -9.08 6.62 19.65
C TRP A 45 -10.18 6.50 20.70
N ASN A 46 -11.38 6.92 20.31
CA ASN A 46 -12.63 6.53 20.94
C ASN A 46 -13.31 5.48 20.04
N LEU A 47 -13.25 4.21 20.41
CA LEU A 47 -13.80 3.09 19.64
C LEU A 47 -15.27 2.80 19.95
N ASN A 48 -15.97 3.64 20.71
CA ASN A 48 -17.36 3.39 21.14
C ASN A 48 -18.36 3.36 20.00
N ASP A 49 -18.02 3.93 18.83
CA ASP A 49 -18.86 3.88 17.63
C ASP A 49 -18.84 2.48 16.97
N LEU A 50 -17.87 1.63 17.32
CA LEU A 50 -17.86 0.21 17.00
C LEU A 50 -18.55 -0.60 18.12
N TYR A 51 -17.90 -0.66 19.30
CA TYR A 51 -18.44 -1.28 20.50
C TYR A 51 -17.89 -0.61 21.75
N THR A 52 -18.71 -0.50 22.80
CA THR A 52 -18.34 0.20 24.05
C THR A 52 -17.26 -0.53 24.85
N HIS A 53 -17.30 -1.87 24.86
CA HIS A 53 -16.28 -2.73 25.49
C HIS A 53 -16.39 -4.17 25.00
N THR A 54 -15.35 -4.99 25.24
CA THR A 54 -15.25 -6.40 24.76
C THR A 54 -16.34 -7.32 25.24
N GLU A 55 -17.00 -6.98 26.35
CA GLU A 55 -18.09 -7.74 26.95
C GLU A 55 -19.46 -7.10 26.73
N SER A 56 -19.54 -6.09 25.84
CA SER A 56 -20.80 -5.42 25.56
C SER A 56 -21.86 -6.36 25.00
N GLN A 57 -23.12 -6.07 25.26
CA GLN A 57 -24.22 -6.91 24.80
C GLN A 57 -24.36 -6.87 23.27
N GLU A 58 -24.06 -5.72 22.66
CA GLU A 58 -24.07 -5.52 21.22
C GLU A 58 -23.06 -6.45 20.54
N LEU A 59 -21.81 -6.49 21.01
CA LEU A 59 -20.77 -7.37 20.46
C LEU A 59 -21.15 -8.84 20.57
N LYS A 60 -21.71 -9.26 21.73
CA LYS A 60 -22.18 -10.65 21.93
C LYS A 60 -23.34 -11.00 21.00
N ASN A 61 -24.26 -10.07 20.83
CA ASN A 61 -25.40 -10.26 19.93
C ASN A 61 -24.94 -10.39 18.47
N ASP A 62 -23.99 -9.55 18.04
CA ASP A 62 -23.44 -9.59 16.68
C ASP A 62 -22.69 -10.90 16.40
N LEU A 63 -21.93 -11.44 17.36
CA LEU A 63 -21.29 -12.75 17.23
C LEU A 63 -22.31 -13.89 17.10
N ILE A 64 -23.41 -13.85 17.89
CA ILE A 64 -24.48 -14.86 17.82
C ILE A 64 -25.24 -14.73 16.50
N TRP A 65 -25.57 -13.51 16.11
CA TRP A 65 -26.25 -13.23 14.85
C TRP A 65 -25.42 -13.71 13.66
N LEU A 66 -24.12 -13.36 13.63
CA LEU A 66 -23.22 -13.72 12.54
C LEU A 66 -23.15 -15.24 12.35
N LYS A 67 -23.00 -16.00 13.44
CA LYS A 67 -23.01 -17.46 13.38
C LYS A 67 -24.30 -18.01 12.75
N ASN A 68 -25.44 -17.58 13.29
CA ASN A 68 -26.74 -18.09 12.86
C ASN A 68 -27.05 -17.67 11.41
N GLU A 69 -26.76 -16.42 11.04
CA GLU A 69 -27.04 -15.89 9.72
C GLU A 69 -26.20 -16.56 8.64
N CYS A 70 -24.92 -16.87 8.91
CA CYS A 70 -24.06 -17.61 7.97
C CYS A 70 -24.63 -19.02 7.69
N GLU A 71 -25.12 -19.73 8.71
CA GLU A 71 -25.73 -21.05 8.56
C GLU A 71 -27.05 -20.99 7.78
N ILE A 72 -27.90 -20.00 8.07
CA ILE A 72 -29.18 -19.79 7.38
C ILE A 72 -28.91 -19.37 5.93
N PHE A 73 -27.99 -18.45 5.68
CA PHE A 73 -27.61 -18.00 4.35
C PHE A 73 -27.14 -19.16 3.47
N ALA A 74 -26.27 -20.02 4.01
CA ALA A 74 -25.83 -21.22 3.30
C ALA A 74 -26.99 -22.17 3.00
N THR A 75 -27.91 -22.38 3.94
CA THR A 75 -29.10 -23.23 3.74
C THR A 75 -30.03 -22.66 2.66
N ASP A 76 -30.21 -21.35 2.62
CA ASP A 76 -31.11 -20.68 1.68
C ASP A 76 -30.57 -20.67 0.26
N PHE A 77 -29.24 -20.45 0.06
CA PHE A 77 -28.68 -20.08 -1.24
C PHE A 77 -27.67 -21.07 -1.83
N LYS A 78 -27.00 -21.91 -1.04
CA LYS A 78 -25.99 -22.84 -1.55
C LYS A 78 -26.56 -23.82 -2.57
N GLY A 79 -25.96 -23.88 -3.75
CA GLY A 79 -26.38 -24.72 -4.88
C GLY A 79 -27.57 -24.13 -5.65
N LYS A 80 -27.98 -22.88 -5.36
CA LYS A 80 -29.22 -22.31 -5.92
C LYS A 80 -29.01 -21.01 -6.70
N LEU A 81 -27.82 -20.39 -6.70
CA LEU A 81 -27.61 -19.06 -7.32
C LEU A 81 -28.00 -19.05 -8.80
N VAL A 82 -27.77 -20.13 -9.53
CA VAL A 82 -28.12 -20.27 -10.94
C VAL A 82 -29.63 -20.20 -11.22
N ASN A 83 -30.47 -20.49 -10.22
CA ASN A 83 -31.93 -20.54 -10.37
C ASN A 83 -32.64 -19.32 -9.78
N LEU A 84 -31.90 -18.36 -9.19
CA LEU A 84 -32.51 -17.18 -8.57
C LEU A 84 -33.04 -16.20 -9.62
N SER A 85 -34.20 -15.63 -9.40
CA SER A 85 -34.68 -14.44 -10.10
C SER A 85 -33.80 -13.22 -9.71
N ALA A 86 -33.87 -12.15 -10.52
CA ALA A 86 -33.12 -10.91 -10.22
C ALA A 86 -33.43 -10.33 -8.82
N LYS A 87 -34.71 -10.42 -8.40
CA LYS A 87 -35.14 -9.98 -7.07
C LYS A 87 -34.53 -10.84 -5.94
N GLU A 88 -34.53 -12.16 -6.10
CA GLU A 88 -33.98 -13.08 -5.12
C GLU A 88 -32.44 -12.99 -5.07
N PHE A 89 -31.81 -12.83 -6.24
CA PHE A 89 -30.36 -12.66 -6.32
C PHE A 89 -29.93 -11.36 -5.64
N LEU A 90 -30.64 -10.25 -5.87
CA LEU A 90 -30.38 -8.98 -5.18
C LEU A 90 -30.57 -9.13 -3.65
N ALA A 91 -31.59 -9.83 -3.20
CA ALA A 91 -31.80 -10.11 -1.78
C ALA A 91 -30.64 -10.94 -1.19
N CYS A 92 -30.14 -11.92 -1.94
CA CYS A 92 -28.96 -12.71 -1.57
C CYS A 92 -27.72 -11.80 -1.40
N VAL A 93 -27.44 -10.94 -2.39
CA VAL A 93 -26.30 -10.00 -2.35
C VAL A 93 -26.39 -9.07 -1.14
N LYS A 94 -27.55 -8.47 -0.88
CA LYS A 94 -27.75 -7.57 0.29
C LYS A 94 -27.58 -8.29 1.63
N ARG A 95 -28.02 -9.56 1.73
CA ARG A 95 -27.75 -10.35 2.94
C ARG A 95 -26.26 -10.65 3.11
N HIS A 96 -25.57 -10.96 2.03
CA HIS A 96 -24.12 -11.15 2.05
C HIS A 96 -23.41 -9.88 2.50
N GLU A 97 -23.77 -8.70 1.98
CA GLU A 97 -23.22 -7.41 2.43
C GLU A 97 -23.44 -7.17 3.92
N LYS A 98 -24.63 -7.50 4.45
CA LYS A 98 -24.89 -7.36 5.89
C LYS A 98 -24.03 -8.28 6.73
N ILE A 99 -23.79 -9.51 6.28
CA ILE A 99 -22.86 -10.44 6.94
C ILE A 99 -21.44 -9.88 6.93
N SER A 100 -20.99 -9.34 5.80
CA SER A 100 -19.67 -8.70 5.65
C SER A 100 -19.55 -7.49 6.56
N ASN A 101 -20.56 -6.65 6.66
CA ASN A 101 -20.58 -5.48 7.55
C ASN A 101 -20.45 -5.87 9.03
N VAL A 102 -21.25 -6.83 9.51
CA VAL A 102 -21.16 -7.27 10.92
C VAL A 102 -19.82 -7.94 11.22
N SER A 103 -19.33 -8.80 10.34
CA SER A 103 -18.01 -9.42 10.51
C SER A 103 -16.88 -8.38 10.47
N GLY A 104 -16.97 -7.42 9.55
CA GLY A 104 -16.05 -6.28 9.44
C GLY A 104 -16.02 -5.40 10.70
N ARG A 105 -17.19 -5.10 11.30
CA ARG A 105 -17.29 -4.34 12.56
C ARG A 105 -16.60 -5.07 13.72
N LEU A 106 -16.83 -6.37 13.87
CA LEU A 106 -16.20 -7.20 14.91
C LEU A 106 -14.68 -7.25 14.78
N ILE A 107 -14.17 -7.53 13.57
CA ILE A 107 -12.73 -7.65 13.36
C ILE A 107 -12.03 -6.28 13.43
N SER A 108 -12.66 -5.20 12.95
CA SER A 108 -12.13 -3.85 13.06
C SER A 108 -11.95 -3.41 14.51
N TYR A 109 -12.95 -3.66 15.35
CA TYR A 109 -12.85 -3.36 16.78
C TYR A 109 -11.72 -4.13 17.46
N ALA A 110 -11.62 -5.43 17.21
CA ALA A 110 -10.57 -6.26 17.78
C ALA A 110 -9.17 -5.85 17.29
N GLY A 111 -9.03 -5.55 16.00
CA GLY A 111 -7.78 -5.12 15.37
C GLY A 111 -7.31 -3.76 15.88
N LEU A 112 -8.19 -2.76 15.91
CA LEU A 112 -7.85 -1.41 16.38
C LEU A 112 -7.40 -1.42 17.85
N ARG A 113 -8.05 -2.20 18.71
CA ARG A 113 -7.60 -2.40 20.10
C ARG A 113 -6.23 -3.04 20.19
N TYR A 114 -5.95 -4.04 19.36
CA TYR A 114 -4.65 -4.70 19.31
C TYR A 114 -3.56 -3.73 18.85
N TYR A 115 -3.78 -2.93 17.81
CA TYR A 115 -2.78 -1.99 17.30
C TYR A 115 -2.39 -0.90 18.30
N GLN A 116 -3.25 -0.55 19.24
CA GLN A 116 -2.90 0.37 20.34
C GLN A 116 -1.87 -0.22 21.31
N ALA A 117 -1.81 -1.57 21.46
CA ALA A 117 -0.89 -2.22 22.37
C ALA A 117 -0.66 -3.69 21.96
N THR A 118 0.19 -3.91 20.95
CA THR A 118 0.47 -5.23 20.35
C THR A 118 1.15 -6.22 21.32
N THR A 119 1.75 -5.70 22.40
CA THR A 119 2.39 -6.50 23.45
C THR A 119 1.44 -6.89 24.59
N ASP A 120 0.19 -6.41 24.56
CA ASP A 120 -0.84 -6.76 25.54
C ASP A 120 -1.44 -8.14 25.21
N GLY A 121 -1.24 -9.11 26.11
CA GLY A 121 -1.68 -10.49 25.91
C GLY A 121 -3.21 -10.65 25.83
N GLU A 122 -3.99 -9.82 26.55
CA GLU A 122 -5.46 -9.89 26.52
C GLU A 122 -5.99 -9.36 25.18
N ARG A 123 -5.42 -8.26 24.66
CA ARG A 123 -5.78 -7.69 23.34
C ARG A 123 -5.41 -8.65 22.22
N THR A 124 -4.22 -9.25 22.28
CA THR A 124 -3.77 -10.26 21.31
C THR A 124 -4.71 -11.45 21.30
N LYS A 125 -5.05 -11.97 22.49
CA LYS A 125 -5.99 -13.08 22.61
C LYS A 125 -7.37 -12.73 22.08
N PHE A 126 -7.90 -11.56 22.40
CA PHE A 126 -9.22 -11.10 21.94
C PHE A 126 -9.28 -11.01 20.41
N LEU A 127 -8.22 -10.48 19.77
CA LEU A 127 -8.13 -10.44 18.31
C LEU A 127 -8.11 -11.85 17.71
N SER A 128 -7.25 -12.74 18.23
CA SER A 128 -7.13 -14.12 17.74
C SER A 128 -8.44 -14.89 17.90
N ASP A 129 -9.07 -14.82 19.06
CA ASP A 129 -10.35 -15.49 19.35
C ASP A 129 -11.48 -14.97 18.42
N THR A 130 -11.46 -13.66 18.11
CA THR A 130 -12.46 -13.03 17.22
C THR A 130 -12.24 -13.46 15.78
N GLN A 131 -10.98 -13.46 15.32
CA GLN A 131 -10.60 -13.95 13.97
C GLN A 131 -11.00 -15.40 13.76
N GLU A 132 -10.68 -16.26 14.73
CA GLU A 132 -11.02 -17.69 14.66
C GLU A 132 -12.53 -17.90 14.53
N LYS A 133 -13.34 -17.25 15.38
CA LYS A 133 -14.80 -17.34 15.32
C LYS A 133 -15.36 -16.86 13.97
N ILE A 134 -14.92 -15.68 13.49
CA ILE A 134 -15.36 -15.15 12.21
C ILE A 134 -15.01 -16.14 11.08
N THR A 135 -13.76 -16.65 11.07
CA THR A 135 -13.30 -17.61 10.04
C THR A 135 -14.17 -18.88 10.04
N ILE A 136 -14.46 -19.45 11.23
CA ILE A 136 -15.32 -20.63 11.34
C ILE A 136 -16.72 -20.34 10.80
N TYR A 137 -17.33 -19.21 11.18
CA TYR A 137 -18.70 -18.88 10.79
C TYR A 137 -18.82 -18.59 9.30
N THR A 138 -17.90 -17.77 8.75
CA THR A 138 -17.93 -17.35 7.35
C THR A 138 -17.45 -18.42 6.37
N SER A 139 -16.81 -19.50 6.85
CA SER A 139 -16.40 -20.63 6.00
C SER A 139 -17.57 -21.24 5.22
N SER A 140 -18.79 -21.19 5.77
CA SER A 140 -20.00 -21.64 5.10
C SER A 140 -20.40 -20.78 3.90
N LEU A 141 -19.85 -19.57 3.74
CA LEU A 141 -20.18 -18.61 2.68
C LEU A 141 -19.30 -18.74 1.43
N ILE A 142 -18.25 -19.55 1.48
CA ILE A 142 -17.30 -19.73 0.37
C ILE A 142 -18.00 -20.09 -0.95
N PHE A 143 -19.12 -20.79 -0.85
CA PHE A 143 -19.93 -21.19 -2.02
C PHE A 143 -20.40 -19.99 -2.85
N PHE A 144 -20.62 -18.80 -2.23
CA PHE A 144 -21.17 -17.64 -2.92
C PHE A 144 -20.26 -17.21 -4.09
N ASN A 145 -18.99 -17.00 -3.82
CA ASN A 145 -18.01 -16.64 -4.85
C ASN A 145 -17.79 -17.78 -5.86
N LEU A 146 -17.79 -19.05 -5.40
CA LEU A 146 -17.65 -20.21 -6.27
C LEU A 146 -18.79 -20.34 -7.27
N GLU A 147 -20.03 -20.21 -6.78
CA GLU A 147 -21.22 -20.31 -7.64
C GLU A 147 -21.34 -19.08 -8.55
N LEU A 148 -21.05 -17.87 -8.02
CA LEU A 148 -21.01 -16.65 -8.83
C LEU A 148 -20.04 -16.79 -10.02
N ASN A 149 -18.85 -17.36 -9.80
CA ASN A 149 -17.88 -17.64 -10.86
C ASN A 149 -18.39 -18.65 -11.91
N LYS A 150 -19.24 -19.60 -11.50
CA LYS A 150 -19.80 -20.63 -12.39
C LYS A 150 -21.03 -20.17 -13.16
N LEU A 151 -21.63 -19.01 -12.83
CA LEU A 151 -22.79 -18.49 -13.57
C LEU A 151 -22.42 -18.16 -15.01
N PRO A 152 -23.25 -18.55 -16.00
CA PRO A 152 -23.05 -18.13 -17.39
C PRO A 152 -23.16 -16.61 -17.56
N ASP A 153 -22.32 -16.01 -18.41
CA ASP A 153 -22.34 -14.55 -18.64
C ASP A 153 -23.71 -14.05 -19.10
N GLY A 154 -24.36 -14.74 -20.05
CA GLY A 154 -25.70 -14.38 -20.52
C GLY A 154 -26.78 -14.41 -19.44
N GLN A 155 -26.61 -15.22 -18.37
CA GLN A 155 -27.53 -15.21 -17.24
C GLN A 155 -27.34 -13.99 -16.35
N LEU A 156 -26.09 -13.59 -16.08
CA LEU A 156 -25.81 -12.35 -15.33
C LEU A 156 -26.32 -11.13 -16.08
N ASP A 157 -26.10 -11.05 -17.40
CA ASP A 157 -26.61 -9.97 -18.23
C ASP A 157 -28.14 -9.89 -18.19
N LEU A 158 -28.82 -11.04 -18.20
CA LEU A 158 -30.27 -11.08 -18.04
C LEU A 158 -30.70 -10.56 -16.67
N LEU A 159 -30.04 -10.97 -15.59
CA LEU A 159 -30.34 -10.52 -14.22
C LEU A 159 -30.12 -9.00 -14.08
N TYR A 160 -29.04 -8.46 -14.66
CA TYR A 160 -28.78 -7.01 -14.68
C TYR A 160 -29.86 -6.23 -15.45
N SER A 161 -30.30 -6.75 -16.60
CA SER A 161 -31.37 -6.11 -17.39
C SER A 161 -32.71 -6.03 -16.65
N GLN A 162 -32.95 -6.93 -15.70
CA GLN A 162 -34.17 -7.00 -14.90
C GLN A 162 -34.13 -6.18 -13.60
N SER A 163 -32.94 -5.72 -13.17
CA SER A 163 -32.78 -4.98 -11.92
C SER A 163 -31.63 -3.98 -12.04
N GLU A 164 -31.95 -2.69 -12.11
CA GLU A 164 -31.00 -1.59 -12.11
C GLU A 164 -30.15 -1.60 -10.82
N GLU A 165 -30.74 -1.89 -9.67
CA GLU A 165 -30.03 -2.00 -8.40
C GLU A 165 -29.01 -3.14 -8.41
N LEU A 166 -29.34 -4.30 -9.01
CA LEU A 166 -28.41 -5.40 -9.16
C LEU A 166 -27.28 -5.06 -10.15
N SER A 167 -27.57 -4.30 -11.20
CA SER A 167 -26.55 -3.91 -12.20
C SER A 167 -25.44 -3.06 -11.60
N ARG A 168 -25.66 -2.35 -10.48
CA ARG A 168 -24.64 -1.62 -9.75
C ARG A 168 -23.52 -2.51 -9.22
N TYR A 169 -23.80 -3.80 -8.95
CA TYR A 169 -22.79 -4.76 -8.46
C TYR A 169 -21.96 -5.36 -9.59
N LYS A 170 -22.26 -5.07 -10.86
CA LYS A 170 -21.52 -5.61 -12.00
C LYS A 170 -20.00 -5.41 -11.87
N PRO A 171 -19.45 -4.24 -11.51
CA PRO A 171 -18.00 -4.06 -11.37
C PRO A 171 -17.38 -4.98 -10.32
N VAL A 172 -18.10 -5.27 -9.22
CA VAL A 172 -17.63 -6.22 -8.19
C VAL A 172 -17.63 -7.64 -8.72
N PHE A 173 -18.73 -8.04 -9.38
CA PHE A 173 -18.85 -9.40 -9.92
C PHE A 173 -17.86 -9.64 -11.07
N ASP A 174 -17.63 -8.65 -11.91
CA ASP A 174 -16.60 -8.71 -12.96
C ASP A 174 -15.20 -8.93 -12.34
N ARG A 175 -14.88 -8.23 -11.23
CA ARG A 175 -13.62 -8.43 -10.49
C ARG A 175 -13.51 -9.83 -9.88
N ILE A 176 -14.57 -10.32 -9.24
CA ILE A 176 -14.59 -11.68 -8.68
C ILE A 176 -14.40 -12.72 -9.79
N ARG A 177 -14.97 -12.48 -10.96
CA ARG A 177 -14.95 -13.38 -12.11
C ARG A 177 -13.73 -13.20 -13.03
N ALA A 178 -12.92 -12.17 -12.83
CA ALA A 178 -11.75 -11.89 -13.68
C ALA A 178 -10.76 -13.08 -13.78
N LEU A 179 -10.69 -13.93 -12.75
CA LEU A 179 -9.87 -15.13 -12.73
C LEU A 179 -10.56 -16.37 -13.33
N GLN A 180 -11.85 -16.30 -13.66
CA GLN A 180 -12.61 -17.46 -14.17
C GLN A 180 -11.98 -18.13 -15.39
N PRO A 181 -11.49 -17.40 -16.42
CA PRO A 181 -10.86 -18.02 -17.59
C PRO A 181 -9.59 -18.82 -17.27
N TYR A 182 -8.99 -18.56 -16.10
CA TYR A 182 -7.72 -19.13 -15.64
C TYR A 182 -7.90 -20.14 -14.49
N GLN A 183 -9.14 -20.50 -14.17
CA GLN A 183 -9.43 -21.52 -13.16
C GLN A 183 -9.15 -22.92 -13.71
N LEU A 184 -8.62 -23.77 -12.86
CA LEU A 184 -8.43 -25.19 -13.13
C LEU A 184 -9.68 -25.98 -12.74
N SER A 185 -9.65 -27.31 -12.95
CA SER A 185 -10.71 -28.17 -12.44
C SER A 185 -10.79 -28.12 -10.89
N ASP A 186 -11.96 -28.39 -10.33
CA ASP A 186 -12.17 -28.35 -8.88
C ASP A 186 -11.17 -29.25 -8.13
N GLU A 187 -10.76 -30.39 -8.70
CA GLU A 187 -9.78 -31.30 -8.12
C GLU A 187 -8.37 -30.70 -8.11
N LEU A 188 -7.98 -30.02 -9.19
CA LEU A 188 -6.67 -29.37 -9.29
C LEU A 188 -6.60 -28.13 -8.41
N GLU A 189 -7.68 -27.34 -8.33
CA GLU A 189 -7.73 -26.19 -7.40
C GLU A 189 -7.60 -26.65 -5.94
N LYS A 190 -8.30 -27.74 -5.58
CA LYS A 190 -8.17 -28.34 -4.25
C LYS A 190 -6.75 -28.86 -3.99
N PHE A 191 -6.16 -29.57 -4.95
CA PHE A 191 -4.78 -30.05 -4.84
C PHE A 191 -3.78 -28.89 -4.67
N LEU A 192 -3.89 -27.83 -5.48
CA LEU A 192 -3.03 -26.66 -5.34
C LEU A 192 -3.24 -25.93 -4.00
N HIS A 193 -4.48 -25.89 -3.50
CA HIS A 193 -4.75 -25.33 -2.18
C HIS A 193 -4.06 -26.11 -1.05
N GLU A 194 -4.15 -27.43 -1.09
CA GLU A 194 -3.48 -28.30 -0.12
C GLU A 194 -1.94 -28.22 -0.26
N LEU A 195 -1.43 -28.09 -1.48
CA LEU A 195 0.01 -27.94 -1.77
C LEU A 195 0.55 -26.57 -1.34
N GLY A 196 -0.29 -25.55 -1.19
CA GLY A 196 0.10 -24.19 -0.80
C GLY A 196 0.95 -24.12 0.46
N ILE A 197 0.73 -25.05 1.42
CA ILE A 197 1.56 -25.17 2.65
C ILE A 197 3.05 -25.34 2.31
N VAL A 198 3.37 -26.03 1.20
CA VAL A 198 4.75 -26.27 0.75
C VAL A 198 5.35 -24.99 0.15
N GLY A 199 4.54 -24.22 -0.61
CA GLY A 199 4.93 -22.90 -1.12
C GLY A 199 5.17 -21.90 0.02
N ASP A 200 4.24 -21.85 0.99
CA ASP A 200 4.34 -20.98 2.17
C ASP A 200 5.61 -21.26 3.02
N ALA A 201 6.17 -22.48 2.95
CA ALA A 201 7.40 -22.82 3.65
C ALA A 201 8.62 -22.00 3.15
N TRP A 202 8.64 -21.58 1.88
CA TRP A 202 9.72 -20.74 1.34
C TRP A 202 9.62 -19.30 1.83
N GLU A 203 8.40 -18.78 1.98
CA GLU A 203 8.16 -17.48 2.60
C GLU A 203 8.62 -17.48 4.07
N LYS A 204 8.25 -18.52 4.83
CA LYS A 204 8.69 -18.69 6.22
C LYS A 204 10.20 -18.81 6.34
N LEU A 205 10.83 -19.57 5.44
CA LEU A 205 12.29 -19.70 5.42
C LEU A 205 12.97 -18.35 5.16
N PHE A 206 12.40 -17.52 4.28
CA PHE A 206 12.86 -16.16 4.06
C PHE A 206 12.75 -15.33 5.34
N ASP A 207 11.57 -15.30 5.97
CA ASP A 207 11.32 -14.52 7.18
C ASP A 207 12.22 -14.94 8.34
N GLU A 208 12.36 -16.25 8.58
CA GLU A 208 13.22 -16.81 9.62
C GLU A 208 14.70 -16.50 9.34
N THR A 209 15.11 -16.57 8.07
CA THR A 209 16.50 -16.23 7.68
C THR A 209 16.76 -14.76 7.92
N ILE A 210 15.88 -13.85 7.45
CA ILE A 210 16.01 -12.40 7.67
C ILE A 210 16.01 -12.05 9.16
N ALA A 211 15.08 -12.62 9.93
CA ALA A 211 14.98 -12.37 11.38
C ALA A 211 16.23 -12.86 12.15
N GLY A 212 16.87 -13.91 11.66
CA GLY A 212 18.07 -14.48 12.25
C GLY A 212 19.39 -13.82 11.82
N LEU A 213 19.35 -12.81 10.91
CA LEU A 213 20.57 -12.11 10.51
C LEU A 213 21.08 -11.20 11.63
N GLU A 214 22.37 -11.29 11.89
CA GLU A 214 23.10 -10.45 12.84
C GLU A 214 24.17 -9.63 12.12
N PHE A 215 24.22 -8.34 12.45
CA PHE A 215 25.09 -7.34 11.85
C PHE A 215 26.00 -6.73 12.94
N SER A 216 27.31 -6.83 12.76
CA SER A 216 28.29 -6.35 13.73
C SER A 216 28.78 -4.95 13.36
N ILE A 217 28.45 -3.95 14.17
CA ILE A 217 28.85 -2.55 13.99
C ILE A 217 29.68 -2.11 15.21
N GLY A 218 30.99 -2.12 15.08
CA GLY A 218 31.90 -1.93 16.23
C GLY A 218 31.71 -3.05 17.26
N ASP A 219 31.38 -2.70 18.49
CA ASP A 219 31.09 -3.64 19.59
C ASP A 219 29.59 -4.02 19.69
N GLU A 220 28.73 -3.50 18.81
CA GLU A 220 27.29 -3.73 18.83
C GLU A 220 26.90 -4.80 17.81
N THR A 221 25.90 -5.63 18.18
CA THR A 221 25.20 -6.53 17.25
C THR A 221 23.80 -5.98 17.00
N LEU A 222 23.52 -5.69 15.74
CA LEU A 222 22.26 -5.10 15.29
C LEU A 222 21.45 -6.11 14.47
N ASN A 223 20.13 -5.91 14.41
CA ASN A 223 19.24 -6.58 13.44
C ASN A 223 19.25 -5.84 12.10
N LEU A 224 18.57 -6.40 11.09
CA LEU A 224 18.46 -5.83 9.75
C LEU A 224 17.94 -4.38 9.78
N GLU A 225 16.84 -4.13 10.46
CA GLU A 225 16.18 -2.81 10.50
C GLU A 225 17.09 -1.73 11.10
N SER A 226 17.71 -2.06 12.23
CA SER A 226 18.67 -1.15 12.89
C SER A 226 19.87 -0.84 11.99
N THR A 227 20.35 -1.83 11.23
CA THR A 227 21.48 -1.67 10.31
C THR A 227 21.09 -0.86 9.07
N LEU A 228 19.90 -1.10 8.48
CA LEU A 228 19.37 -0.29 7.38
C LEU A 228 19.19 1.17 7.79
N ASN A 229 18.79 1.42 9.05
CA ASN A 229 18.64 2.77 9.55
C ASN A 229 19.97 3.55 9.60
N LEU A 230 21.09 2.88 9.79
CA LEU A 230 22.40 3.55 9.70
C LEU A 230 22.62 4.23 8.34
N LEU A 231 21.98 3.76 7.26
CA LEU A 231 22.07 4.39 5.93
C LEU A 231 21.40 5.78 5.86
N THR A 232 20.70 6.19 6.93
CA THR A 232 20.11 7.53 7.08
C THR A 232 20.78 8.36 8.17
N ASP A 233 21.92 7.92 8.71
CA ASP A 233 22.67 8.67 9.71
C ASP A 233 23.31 9.92 9.09
N HIS A 234 23.45 10.98 9.86
CA HIS A 234 24.17 12.20 9.43
C HIS A 234 25.67 11.94 9.20
N ASP A 235 26.27 11.04 9.99
CA ASP A 235 27.67 10.65 9.84
C ASP A 235 27.85 9.66 8.68
N ARG A 236 28.57 10.12 7.63
CA ARG A 236 28.86 9.30 6.44
C ARG A 236 29.60 8.01 6.78
N SER A 237 30.51 8.05 7.78
CA SER A 237 31.27 6.87 8.18
C SER A 237 30.37 5.79 8.79
N ARG A 238 29.34 6.19 9.53
CA ARG A 238 28.35 5.24 10.06
C ARG A 238 27.49 4.65 8.95
N ARG A 239 27.09 5.46 7.95
CA ARG A 239 26.37 4.96 6.77
C ARG A 239 27.20 3.92 6.01
N GLU A 240 28.49 4.23 5.78
CA GLU A 240 29.43 3.32 5.12
C GLU A 240 29.63 2.01 5.90
N MET A 241 29.81 2.07 7.23
CA MET A 241 29.90 0.88 8.08
C MET A 241 28.64 0.01 7.95
N GLY A 242 27.45 0.63 8.01
CA GLY A 242 26.18 -0.07 7.84
C GLY A 242 26.08 -0.77 6.48
N ALA A 243 26.40 -0.08 5.39
CA ALA A 243 26.36 -0.63 4.04
C ALA A 243 27.34 -1.80 3.83
N ASN A 244 28.56 -1.66 4.32
CA ASN A 244 29.58 -2.71 4.25
C ASN A 244 29.16 -3.96 5.02
N GLU A 245 28.58 -3.78 6.20
CA GLU A 245 28.12 -4.92 7.01
C GLU A 245 26.89 -5.60 6.40
N LEU A 246 25.92 -4.84 5.86
CA LEU A 246 24.82 -5.39 5.08
C LEU A 246 25.33 -6.26 3.93
N SER A 247 26.26 -5.72 3.14
CA SER A 247 26.91 -6.43 2.04
C SER A 247 27.57 -7.74 2.49
N ARG A 248 28.33 -7.69 3.58
CA ARG A 248 29.03 -8.87 4.14
C ARG A 248 28.05 -9.96 4.54
N VAL A 249 26.98 -9.59 5.26
CA VAL A 249 26.00 -10.54 5.78
C VAL A 249 25.14 -11.11 4.65
N PHE A 250 24.69 -10.29 3.70
CA PHE A 250 23.93 -10.77 2.55
C PHE A 250 24.76 -11.70 1.67
N SER A 251 26.01 -11.35 1.36
CA SER A 251 26.93 -12.20 0.57
C SER A 251 27.14 -13.57 1.22
N LYS A 252 27.27 -13.61 2.56
CA LYS A 252 27.41 -14.87 3.31
C LYS A 252 26.19 -15.78 3.14
N ASN A 253 24.99 -15.21 3.05
CA ASN A 253 23.72 -15.93 3.00
C ASN A 253 23.11 -16.01 1.59
N ILE A 254 23.77 -15.46 0.57
CA ILE A 254 23.21 -15.25 -0.77
C ILE A 254 22.67 -16.53 -1.43
N LYS A 255 23.27 -17.69 -1.13
CA LYS A 255 22.84 -18.99 -1.67
C LYS A 255 21.45 -19.39 -1.20
N ILE A 256 21.10 -19.06 0.05
CA ILE A 256 19.75 -19.34 0.61
C ILE A 256 18.74 -18.46 -0.10
N PHE A 257 19.00 -17.16 -0.21
CA PHE A 257 18.12 -16.22 -0.90
C PHE A 257 17.95 -16.57 -2.38
N ALA A 258 19.04 -16.91 -3.08
CA ALA A 258 18.97 -17.36 -4.47
C ALA A 258 18.13 -18.65 -4.62
N ARG A 259 18.22 -19.59 -3.67
CA ARG A 259 17.40 -20.81 -3.66
C ARG A 259 15.92 -20.47 -3.50
N ILE A 260 15.56 -19.59 -2.57
CA ILE A 260 14.18 -19.15 -2.33
C ILE A 260 13.59 -18.54 -3.62
N HIS A 261 14.26 -17.53 -4.20
CA HIS A 261 13.79 -16.87 -5.41
C HIS A 261 13.67 -17.81 -6.62
N ASN A 262 14.66 -18.68 -6.82
CA ASN A 262 14.60 -19.68 -7.89
C ASN A 262 13.42 -20.64 -7.74
N THR A 263 13.12 -21.05 -6.50
CA THR A 263 12.05 -22.01 -6.22
C THR A 263 10.69 -21.36 -6.43
N GLN A 264 10.47 -20.18 -5.84
CA GLN A 264 9.20 -19.45 -5.97
C GLN A 264 8.94 -19.02 -7.43
N ALA A 265 9.96 -18.54 -8.16
CA ALA A 265 9.79 -18.18 -9.56
C ALA A 265 9.45 -19.42 -10.42
N LYS A 266 10.01 -20.61 -10.10
CA LYS A 266 9.69 -21.84 -10.82
C LYS A 266 8.31 -22.39 -10.45
N GLU A 267 7.93 -22.34 -9.19
CA GLU A 267 6.58 -22.69 -8.74
C GLU A 267 5.53 -21.84 -9.46
N LYS A 268 5.74 -20.50 -9.44
CA LYS A 268 4.86 -19.58 -10.16
C LYS A 268 4.78 -19.87 -11.65
N GLU A 269 5.91 -20.12 -12.31
CA GLU A 269 5.94 -20.50 -13.73
C GLU A 269 5.09 -21.75 -14.01
N ILE A 270 5.22 -22.79 -13.19
CA ILE A 270 4.44 -24.03 -13.35
C ILE A 270 2.94 -23.74 -13.18
N ILE A 271 2.55 -23.01 -12.13
CA ILE A 271 1.15 -22.68 -11.87
C ILE A 271 0.58 -21.81 -13.00
N ASP A 272 1.33 -20.80 -13.45
CA ASP A 272 0.92 -19.91 -14.54
C ASP A 272 0.72 -20.70 -15.86
N GLN A 273 1.59 -21.64 -16.17
CA GLN A 273 1.46 -22.51 -17.34
C GLN A 273 0.20 -23.39 -17.28
N TRP A 274 -0.08 -24.01 -16.14
CA TRP A 274 -1.30 -24.80 -15.96
C TRP A 274 -2.56 -23.97 -16.08
N ARG A 275 -2.54 -22.73 -15.59
CA ARG A 275 -3.66 -21.78 -15.67
C ARG A 275 -3.80 -21.11 -17.04
N GLY A 276 -2.79 -21.21 -17.91
CA GLY A 276 -2.77 -20.49 -19.19
C GLY A 276 -2.56 -18.98 -19.04
N MET A 277 -1.88 -18.54 -17.97
CA MET A 277 -1.57 -17.12 -17.77
C MET A 277 -0.58 -16.63 -18.84
N PRO A 278 -0.83 -15.45 -19.48
CA PRO A 278 0.00 -14.94 -20.58
C PRO A 278 1.43 -14.59 -20.17
N SER A 279 1.63 -14.16 -18.93
CA SER A 279 2.92 -13.72 -18.41
C SER A 279 2.99 -13.86 -16.89
N PRO A 280 4.18 -13.88 -16.26
CA PRO A 280 4.32 -14.01 -14.81
C PRO A 280 3.61 -12.90 -14.02
N GLN A 281 3.57 -11.67 -14.53
CA GLN A 281 2.95 -10.54 -13.88
C GLN A 281 1.43 -10.45 -14.09
N PHE A 282 0.87 -11.23 -15.03
CA PHE A 282 -0.54 -11.11 -15.42
C PHE A 282 -1.51 -11.35 -14.27
N GLY A 283 -1.26 -12.34 -13.42
CA GLY A 283 -2.07 -12.58 -12.23
C GLY A 283 -2.10 -11.40 -11.26
N ARG A 284 -0.99 -10.64 -11.18
CA ARG A 284 -0.93 -9.39 -10.38
C ARG A 284 -1.77 -8.29 -11.03
N HIS A 285 -1.71 -8.15 -12.36
CA HIS A 285 -2.54 -7.17 -13.08
C HIS A 285 -4.02 -7.43 -12.86
N LEU A 286 -4.46 -8.69 -12.96
CA LEU A 286 -5.85 -9.06 -12.65
C LEU A 286 -6.24 -8.69 -11.22
N SER A 287 -5.40 -8.99 -10.24
CA SER A 287 -5.71 -8.69 -8.84
C SER A 287 -5.69 -7.19 -8.51
N ASN A 288 -4.96 -6.40 -9.29
CA ASN A 288 -4.93 -4.93 -9.17
C ASN A 288 -6.00 -4.24 -10.05
N HIS A 289 -6.78 -5.01 -10.82
CA HIS A 289 -7.81 -4.52 -11.74
C HIS A 289 -7.26 -3.50 -12.74
N VAL A 290 -6.14 -3.84 -13.37
CA VAL A 290 -5.45 -3.00 -14.36
C VAL A 290 -5.01 -3.84 -15.55
N GLU A 291 -5.11 -3.29 -16.74
CA GLU A 291 -4.68 -3.93 -17.97
C GLU A 291 -3.16 -3.93 -18.09
N PRO A 292 -2.56 -5.00 -18.69
CA PRO A 292 -1.12 -5.07 -18.91
C PRO A 292 -0.55 -3.84 -19.66
N GLU A 293 -1.28 -3.34 -20.65
CA GLU A 293 -0.88 -2.19 -21.48
C GLU A 293 -0.76 -0.90 -20.66
N VAL A 294 -1.58 -0.75 -19.63
CA VAL A 294 -1.54 0.40 -18.71
C VAL A 294 -0.27 0.36 -17.85
N VAL A 295 0.06 -0.82 -17.33
CA VAL A 295 1.28 -1.01 -16.53
C VAL A 295 2.53 -0.85 -17.39
N GLU A 296 2.50 -1.33 -18.64
CA GLU A 296 3.59 -1.15 -19.57
C GLU A 296 3.78 0.33 -19.96
N ALA A 297 2.69 1.07 -20.17
CA ALA A 297 2.75 2.51 -20.44
C ALA A 297 3.38 3.28 -19.26
N LEU A 298 3.00 2.96 -18.03
CA LEU A 298 3.62 3.50 -16.81
C LEU A 298 5.12 3.17 -16.77
N ARG A 299 5.46 1.88 -16.85
CA ARG A 299 6.85 1.41 -16.80
C ARG A 299 7.72 2.13 -17.84
N ASN A 300 7.26 2.17 -19.08
CA ASN A 300 8.02 2.79 -20.19
C ASN A 300 8.18 4.31 -20.00
N ALA A 301 7.15 5.01 -19.51
CA ALA A 301 7.23 6.44 -19.21
C ALA A 301 8.24 6.73 -18.09
N VAL A 302 8.26 5.92 -17.02
CA VAL A 302 9.20 6.09 -15.90
C VAL A 302 10.63 5.81 -16.34
N VAL A 303 10.89 4.70 -17.02
CA VAL A 303 12.24 4.35 -17.52
C VAL A 303 12.78 5.44 -18.45
N ALA A 304 11.96 5.91 -19.40
CA ALA A 304 12.35 7.01 -20.29
C ALA A 304 12.63 8.33 -19.56
N SER A 305 12.12 8.47 -18.33
CA SER A 305 12.28 9.68 -17.52
C SER A 305 13.45 9.63 -16.55
N TYR A 306 14.15 8.51 -16.36
CA TYR A 306 15.30 8.41 -15.47
C TYR A 306 16.32 9.55 -15.64
N PRO A 307 16.74 9.91 -16.89
CA PRO A 307 17.69 11.01 -17.08
C PRO A 307 17.18 12.38 -16.62
N LYS A 308 15.86 12.58 -16.61
CA LYS A 308 15.23 13.85 -16.21
C LYS A 308 14.86 13.92 -14.74
N LEU A 309 14.81 12.77 -14.05
CA LEU A 309 14.37 12.63 -12.65
C LEU A 309 15.55 12.23 -11.77
N SER A 310 15.75 10.93 -11.55
CA SER A 310 16.74 10.40 -10.62
C SER A 310 18.17 10.83 -10.94
N HIS A 311 18.58 10.78 -12.22
CA HIS A 311 19.94 11.16 -12.58
C HIS A 311 20.22 12.63 -12.26
N ARG A 312 19.29 13.55 -12.61
CA ARG A 312 19.44 14.98 -12.28
C ARG A 312 19.43 15.23 -10.77
N TYR A 313 18.45 14.63 -10.06
CA TYR A 313 18.35 14.81 -8.62
C TYR A 313 19.59 14.33 -7.88
N TYR A 314 20.10 13.15 -8.23
CA TYR A 314 21.29 12.60 -7.56
C TYR A 314 22.56 13.37 -7.91
N GLU A 315 22.65 13.98 -9.09
CA GLU A 315 23.73 14.88 -9.42
C GLU A 315 23.68 16.16 -8.56
N LEU A 316 22.50 16.74 -8.32
CA LEU A 316 22.31 17.84 -7.39
C LEU A 316 22.68 17.44 -5.95
N LYS A 317 22.24 16.25 -5.51
CA LYS A 317 22.55 15.73 -4.18
C LYS A 317 24.05 15.55 -4.01
N ARG A 318 24.74 15.01 -5.02
CA ARG A 318 26.20 14.88 -5.06
C ARG A 318 26.89 16.24 -4.86
N GLU A 319 26.45 17.26 -5.59
CA GLU A 319 26.97 18.64 -5.45
C GLU A 319 26.72 19.19 -4.04
N TRP A 320 25.52 19.04 -3.48
CA TRP A 320 25.18 19.55 -2.13
C TRP A 320 25.94 18.86 -1.01
N MET A 321 26.35 17.63 -1.22
CA MET A 321 27.17 16.87 -0.27
C MET A 321 28.66 17.07 -0.47
N ASP A 322 29.07 17.85 -1.48
CA ASP A 322 30.49 18.09 -1.87
C ASP A 322 31.28 16.80 -2.09
N LEU A 323 30.67 15.87 -2.87
CA LEU A 323 31.24 14.56 -3.16
C LEU A 323 31.62 14.45 -4.65
N GLU A 324 32.68 13.69 -4.94
CA GLU A 324 33.09 13.36 -6.32
C GLU A 324 32.04 12.44 -6.98
N TYR A 325 31.54 11.48 -6.21
CA TYR A 325 30.46 10.57 -6.57
C TYR A 325 29.68 10.18 -5.33
N LEU A 326 28.42 9.73 -5.52
CA LEU A 326 27.61 9.11 -4.47
C LEU A 326 27.91 7.62 -4.40
N GLU A 327 27.97 7.09 -3.20
CA GLU A 327 27.87 5.65 -2.96
C GLU A 327 26.44 5.29 -2.55
N ILE A 328 26.11 4.00 -2.52
CA ILE A 328 24.75 3.57 -2.21
C ILE A 328 24.27 4.01 -0.82
N TRP A 329 25.18 4.15 0.13
CA TRP A 329 24.88 4.69 1.47
C TRP A 329 24.62 6.19 1.51
N ASP A 330 24.91 6.92 0.43
CA ASP A 330 24.59 8.34 0.30
C ASP A 330 23.21 8.58 -0.30
N ARG A 331 22.58 7.55 -0.89
CA ARG A 331 21.28 7.66 -1.59
C ARG A 331 20.20 8.32 -0.74
N ASN A 332 19.99 7.84 0.49
CA ASN A 332 18.98 8.36 1.42
C ASN A 332 19.63 9.14 2.58
N ALA A 333 20.88 9.58 2.42
CA ALA A 333 21.55 10.40 3.42
C ALA A 333 20.82 11.73 3.61
N PRO A 334 20.64 12.21 4.85
CA PRO A 334 20.07 13.52 5.11
C PRO A 334 20.99 14.61 4.52
N LEU A 335 20.39 15.71 4.06
CA LEU A 335 21.15 16.83 3.55
C LEU A 335 21.89 17.53 4.69
N PRO A 336 23.11 18.08 4.43
CA PRO A 336 23.95 18.72 5.48
C PRO A 336 23.29 19.90 6.20
N MET A 337 22.13 20.34 5.74
CA MET A 337 21.44 21.56 6.17
C MET A 337 20.15 21.29 6.95
N GLU A 338 19.83 20.05 7.29
CA GLU A 338 18.56 19.70 7.94
C GLU A 338 18.34 20.45 9.26
N SER A 339 17.13 20.94 9.51
CA SER A 339 16.77 21.66 10.73
C SER A 339 15.93 20.77 11.67
N ASN A 340 16.18 20.87 12.98
CA ASN A 340 15.40 20.19 14.02
C ASN A 340 14.10 20.96 14.34
N GLN A 341 13.35 21.39 13.33
CA GLN A 341 12.10 22.09 13.56
C GLN A 341 11.03 21.11 14.07
N THR A 342 10.45 21.41 15.24
CA THR A 342 9.35 20.65 15.81
C THR A 342 8.04 21.38 15.54
N ILE A 343 7.05 20.67 14.95
CA ILE A 343 5.70 21.18 14.66
C ILE A 343 4.76 20.58 15.70
N THR A 344 4.02 21.45 16.44
CA THR A 344 3.05 20.97 17.42
C THR A 344 1.86 20.30 16.75
N TRP A 345 1.12 19.45 17.47
CA TRP A 345 -0.10 18.83 16.97
C TRP A 345 -1.13 19.85 16.50
N THR A 346 -1.31 20.92 17.27
CA THR A 346 -2.24 22.01 16.93
C THR A 346 -1.85 22.71 15.62
N ASP A 347 -0.56 22.98 15.43
CA ASP A 347 -0.08 23.62 14.21
C ASP A 347 -0.20 22.67 13.02
N ALA A 348 0.10 21.37 13.20
CA ALA A 348 -0.06 20.35 12.17
C ALA A 348 -1.53 20.20 11.75
N THR A 349 -2.45 20.10 12.71
CA THR A 349 -3.89 20.03 12.45
C THR A 349 -4.36 21.25 11.64
N LYS A 350 -3.98 22.44 12.09
CA LYS A 350 -4.33 23.69 11.40
C LYS A 350 -3.77 23.69 9.98
N LEU A 351 -2.53 23.33 9.80
CA LEU A 351 -1.85 23.34 8.50
C LEU A 351 -2.54 22.41 7.49
N VAL A 352 -2.88 21.18 7.91
CA VAL A 352 -3.56 20.20 7.06
C VAL A 352 -4.97 20.66 6.71
N LEU A 353 -5.75 21.13 7.68
CA LEU A 353 -7.10 21.65 7.44
C LEU A 353 -7.10 22.90 6.55
N ASP A 354 -6.15 23.82 6.75
CA ASP A 354 -5.97 24.99 5.88
C ASP A 354 -5.59 24.60 4.45
N ALA A 355 -4.75 23.55 4.28
CA ALA A 355 -4.38 23.04 2.96
C ALA A 355 -5.59 22.41 2.24
N TYR A 356 -6.37 21.60 2.93
CA TYR A 356 -7.58 20.96 2.42
C TYR A 356 -8.66 22.00 2.07
N SER A 357 -8.89 22.98 2.93
CA SER A 357 -9.83 24.07 2.68
C SER A 357 -9.40 24.96 1.51
N GLY A 358 -8.10 25.11 1.29
CA GLY A 358 -7.56 25.84 0.13
C GLY A 358 -7.85 25.16 -1.21
N PHE A 359 -8.02 23.84 -1.22
CA PHE A 359 -8.48 23.09 -2.38
C PHE A 359 -10.01 23.16 -2.52
N ASP A 360 -10.74 22.78 -1.47
CA ASP A 360 -12.20 22.83 -1.40
C ASP A 360 -12.65 22.74 0.07
N SER A 361 -13.55 23.60 0.53
CA SER A 361 -14.02 23.62 1.92
C SER A 361 -14.62 22.29 2.37
N ARG A 362 -15.28 21.57 1.44
CA ARG A 362 -15.87 20.25 1.70
C ARG A 362 -14.83 19.22 2.14
N MET A 363 -13.59 19.29 1.61
CA MET A 363 -12.53 18.38 2.01
C MET A 363 -12.12 18.60 3.47
N ALA A 364 -12.01 19.85 3.90
CA ALA A 364 -11.72 20.20 5.28
C ALA A 364 -12.89 19.86 6.22
N GLU A 365 -14.14 20.07 5.80
CA GLU A 365 -15.35 19.69 6.55
C GLU A 365 -15.45 18.18 6.78
N LEU A 366 -15.04 17.36 5.83
CA LEU A 366 -14.97 15.89 5.96
C LEU A 366 -13.82 15.45 6.86
N ALA A 367 -12.72 16.20 6.87
CA ALA A 367 -11.52 15.91 7.67
C ALA A 367 -11.64 16.34 9.14
N GLU A 368 -12.37 17.42 9.44
CA GLU A 368 -12.47 17.99 10.78
C GLU A 368 -12.94 16.99 11.86
N PRO A 369 -13.96 16.15 11.62
CA PRO A 369 -14.41 15.17 12.61
C PRO A 369 -13.33 14.19 13.10
N PHE A 370 -12.32 13.91 12.29
CA PHE A 370 -11.22 13.05 12.70
C PHE A 370 -10.45 13.63 13.89
N PHE A 371 -10.31 14.95 13.93
CA PHE A 371 -9.63 15.67 15.02
C PHE A 371 -10.52 15.88 16.23
N SER A 372 -11.80 16.18 16.03
CA SER A 372 -12.71 16.59 17.13
C SER A 372 -13.40 15.42 17.83
N LYS A 373 -13.54 14.25 17.16
CA LYS A 373 -14.34 13.12 17.68
C LYS A 373 -13.52 11.92 18.17
N GLY A 374 -12.19 12.02 18.21
CA GLY A 374 -11.34 10.92 18.68
C GLY A 374 -11.24 9.78 17.66
N TRP A 375 -11.11 10.11 16.36
CA TRP A 375 -10.93 9.13 15.30
C TRP A 375 -9.45 8.93 14.93
N ILE A 376 -8.55 9.69 15.55
CA ILE A 376 -7.10 9.60 15.38
C ILE A 376 -6.45 9.13 16.68
N ASP A 377 -5.51 8.20 16.60
CA ASP A 377 -4.56 7.85 17.67
C ASP A 377 -3.16 8.26 17.23
N ALA A 378 -2.63 9.35 17.77
CA ALA A 378 -1.40 9.98 17.30
C ALA A 378 -0.19 9.77 18.23
N ALA A 379 -0.42 9.47 19.51
CA ALA A 379 0.65 9.39 20.50
C ALA A 379 1.57 8.18 20.27
N VAL A 380 2.88 8.39 20.38
CA VAL A 380 3.86 7.29 20.43
C VAL A 380 3.82 6.66 21.82
N LYS A 381 3.61 5.33 21.87
CA LYS A 381 3.49 4.58 23.13
C LYS A 381 4.24 3.25 23.05
N PRO A 382 4.80 2.76 24.18
CA PRO A 382 5.36 1.41 24.24
C PRO A 382 4.30 0.36 23.86
N GLY A 383 4.67 -0.56 22.97
CA GLY A 383 3.79 -1.63 22.52
C GLY A 383 2.75 -1.24 21.46
N LYS A 384 2.62 0.04 21.11
CA LYS A 384 1.79 0.47 19.97
C LYS A 384 2.40 -0.02 18.66
N ALA A 385 1.55 -0.38 17.69
CA ALA A 385 2.00 -0.78 16.37
C ALA A 385 2.84 0.32 15.70
N PRO A 386 3.93 -0.02 15.00
CA PRO A 386 4.74 0.94 14.25
C PRO A 386 4.00 1.40 12.98
N GLY A 387 4.48 2.49 12.36
CA GLY A 387 3.92 3.02 11.12
C GLY A 387 2.71 3.93 11.32
N ALA A 388 1.93 4.07 10.25
CA ALA A 388 0.69 4.81 10.19
C ALA A 388 -0.28 4.09 9.25
N PHE A 389 -1.58 4.25 9.46
CA PHE A 389 -2.61 3.75 8.56
C PHE A 389 -3.97 4.43 8.81
N ALA A 390 -4.81 4.44 7.78
CA ALA A 390 -6.24 4.70 7.88
C ALA A 390 -7.01 3.38 7.74
N HIS A 391 -7.79 3.01 8.76
CA HIS A 391 -8.59 1.78 8.77
C HIS A 391 -10.05 2.10 8.40
N PRO A 392 -10.59 1.55 7.30
CA PRO A 392 -11.92 1.91 6.79
C PRO A 392 -13.08 1.51 7.70
N THR A 393 -12.88 0.51 8.56
CA THR A 393 -13.93 -0.14 9.37
C THR A 393 -15.03 -0.77 8.49
N VAL A 394 -16.26 -0.30 8.61
CA VAL A 394 -17.44 -0.70 7.84
C VAL A 394 -18.22 0.53 7.40
N THR A 395 -19.11 0.38 6.41
CA THR A 395 -19.74 1.51 5.74
C THR A 395 -20.70 2.33 6.59
N ASP A 396 -21.17 1.83 7.71
CA ASP A 396 -22.05 2.51 8.67
C ASP A 396 -21.30 3.06 9.91
N VAL A 397 -19.96 2.92 9.92
CA VAL A 397 -19.06 3.54 10.90
C VAL A 397 -17.97 4.32 10.13
N HIS A 398 -17.36 5.30 10.77
CA HIS A 398 -16.28 6.10 10.20
C HIS A 398 -14.93 5.35 10.23
N PRO A 399 -13.97 5.74 9.39
CA PRO A 399 -12.59 5.26 9.48
C PRO A 399 -11.89 5.71 10.76
N TYR A 400 -10.83 4.97 11.15
CA TYR A 400 -9.91 5.35 12.21
C TYR A 400 -8.49 5.49 11.67
N ILE A 401 -7.75 6.49 12.15
CA ILE A 401 -6.37 6.76 11.74
C ILE A 401 -5.41 6.47 12.88
N MET A 402 -4.35 5.72 12.61
CA MET A 402 -3.23 5.53 13.51
C MET A 402 -2.00 6.28 12.99
N LEU A 403 -1.32 6.98 13.90
CA LEU A 403 -0.06 7.66 13.67
C LEU A 403 0.91 7.39 14.82
N ASN A 404 2.20 7.62 14.57
CA ASN A 404 3.23 7.76 15.59
C ASN A 404 3.87 9.14 15.42
N TYR A 405 3.21 10.19 15.92
CA TYR A 405 3.55 11.59 15.68
C TYR A 405 4.68 12.06 16.59
N LEU A 406 5.80 12.52 16.02
CA LEU A 406 6.99 13.02 16.71
C LEU A 406 7.26 14.53 16.45
N GLY A 407 6.41 15.18 15.66
CA GLY A 407 6.50 16.61 15.35
C GLY A 407 7.47 16.97 14.23
N LYS A 408 7.92 16.00 13.43
CA LYS A 408 8.76 16.26 12.26
C LYS A 408 7.89 16.73 11.07
N PRO A 409 8.43 17.52 10.13
CA PRO A 409 7.70 17.89 8.89
C PRO A 409 7.11 16.68 8.16
N ARG A 410 7.84 15.56 8.15
CA ARG A 410 7.36 14.30 7.58
C ARG A 410 6.12 13.75 8.28
N ASP A 411 6.01 13.90 9.60
CA ASP A 411 4.85 13.38 10.35
C ASP A 411 3.58 14.17 10.00
N VAL A 412 3.72 15.46 9.65
CA VAL A 412 2.62 16.28 9.12
C VAL A 412 2.18 15.79 7.75
N MET A 413 3.14 15.39 6.89
CA MET A 413 2.85 14.79 5.60
C MET A 413 2.13 13.45 5.76
N THR A 414 2.60 12.61 6.69
CA THR A 414 1.94 11.34 7.03
C THR A 414 0.52 11.57 7.56
N LEU A 415 0.31 12.56 8.43
CA LEU A 415 -1.05 12.93 8.90
C LEU A 415 -1.95 13.30 7.71
N ALA A 416 -1.47 14.14 6.79
CA ALA A 416 -2.24 14.52 5.60
C ALA A 416 -2.53 13.32 4.70
N HIS A 417 -1.58 12.41 4.55
CA HIS A 417 -1.73 11.17 3.79
C HIS A 417 -2.85 10.29 4.35
N GLU A 418 -2.75 9.92 5.64
CA GLU A 418 -3.74 9.05 6.27
C GLU A 418 -5.12 9.71 6.36
N LEU A 419 -5.17 11.02 6.57
CA LEU A 419 -6.41 11.78 6.55
C LEU A 419 -7.07 11.78 5.16
N GLY A 420 -6.26 11.83 4.09
CA GLY A 420 -6.74 11.67 2.72
C GLY A 420 -7.43 10.33 2.51
N HIS A 421 -6.82 9.23 2.97
CA HIS A 421 -7.48 7.92 2.99
C HIS A 421 -8.80 7.94 3.77
N GLY A 422 -8.80 8.54 4.96
CA GLY A 422 -9.99 8.65 5.79
C GLY A 422 -11.13 9.39 5.08
N VAL A 423 -10.84 10.53 4.44
CA VAL A 423 -11.82 11.29 3.65
C VAL A 423 -12.34 10.46 2.46
N HIS A 424 -11.46 9.77 1.75
CA HIS A 424 -11.84 8.88 0.64
C HIS A 424 -12.80 7.77 1.09
N GLN A 425 -12.46 7.09 2.19
CA GLN A 425 -13.25 6.02 2.77
C GLN A 425 -14.65 6.51 3.22
N LEU A 426 -14.73 7.71 3.83
CA LEU A 426 -16.01 8.35 4.17
C LEU A 426 -16.87 8.63 2.94
N LEU A 427 -16.27 9.11 1.85
CA LEU A 427 -16.98 9.39 0.60
C LEU A 427 -17.47 8.11 -0.07
N ALA A 428 -16.61 7.09 -0.15
CA ALA A 428 -16.89 5.81 -0.79
C ALA A 428 -17.91 4.97 0.00
N SER A 429 -18.03 5.14 1.33
CA SER A 429 -18.94 4.36 2.18
C SER A 429 -20.41 4.39 1.72
N LYS A 430 -20.82 5.47 1.05
CA LYS A 430 -22.17 5.63 0.47
C LYS A 430 -22.50 4.59 -0.59
N GLN A 431 -21.51 3.93 -1.17
CA GLN A 431 -21.72 2.89 -2.19
C GLN A 431 -22.21 1.56 -1.60
N GLY A 432 -22.09 1.35 -0.30
CA GLY A 432 -22.38 0.08 0.38
C GLY A 432 -21.16 -0.83 0.47
N GLU A 433 -21.28 -1.91 1.23
CA GLU A 433 -20.15 -2.73 1.70
C GLU A 433 -19.30 -3.32 0.57
N MET A 434 -19.93 -3.86 -0.47
CA MET A 434 -19.18 -4.48 -1.57
C MET A 434 -18.59 -3.47 -2.57
N LEU A 435 -19.18 -2.27 -2.66
CA LEU A 435 -18.80 -1.26 -3.66
C LEU A 435 -17.92 -0.15 -3.10
N SER A 436 -17.82 0.00 -1.76
CA SER A 436 -16.98 1.03 -1.12
C SER A 436 -15.49 0.74 -1.22
N SER A 437 -15.09 -0.53 -1.35
CA SER A 437 -13.69 -0.93 -1.42
C SER A 437 -13.05 -0.46 -2.73
N THR A 438 -12.21 0.56 -2.63
CA THR A 438 -11.49 1.14 -3.78
C THR A 438 -10.36 0.20 -4.22
N PRO A 439 -10.22 -0.10 -5.52
CA PRO A 439 -9.08 -0.84 -6.05
C PRO A 439 -7.74 -0.19 -5.66
N LEU A 440 -6.72 -1.02 -5.43
CA LEU A 440 -5.41 -0.57 -4.96
C LEU A 440 -4.79 0.53 -5.84
N THR A 441 -4.97 0.45 -7.15
CA THR A 441 -4.49 1.43 -8.13
C THR A 441 -5.11 2.82 -7.97
N LEU A 442 -6.26 2.91 -7.29
CA LEU A 442 -6.99 4.15 -7.02
C LEU A 442 -7.00 4.52 -5.53
N ALA A 443 -6.52 3.63 -4.66
CA ALA A 443 -6.58 3.84 -3.21
C ALA A 443 -5.80 5.07 -2.75
N GLU A 444 -4.68 5.38 -3.42
CA GLU A 444 -3.82 6.53 -3.11
C GLU A 444 -4.33 7.86 -3.65
N THR A 445 -5.46 7.88 -4.34
CA THR A 445 -5.95 9.10 -5.02
C THR A 445 -6.13 10.27 -4.06
N ALA A 446 -6.68 10.04 -2.88
CA ALA A 446 -6.91 11.13 -1.92
C ALA A 446 -5.74 11.34 -0.94
N SER A 447 -5.00 10.27 -0.60
CA SER A 447 -3.89 10.34 0.34
C SER A 447 -2.71 11.14 -0.21
N VAL A 448 -2.21 10.77 -1.39
CA VAL A 448 -1.09 11.47 -2.04
C VAL A 448 -1.50 12.87 -2.51
N PHE A 449 -2.78 13.07 -2.92
CA PHE A 449 -3.29 14.39 -3.28
C PHE A 449 -3.33 15.33 -2.06
N GLY A 450 -3.87 14.86 -0.93
CA GLY A 450 -3.90 15.60 0.33
C GLY A 450 -2.50 15.92 0.87
N GLU A 451 -1.59 14.96 0.71
CA GLU A 451 -0.17 15.14 1.00
C GLU A 451 0.44 16.25 0.13
N MET A 452 0.17 16.28 -1.18
CA MET A 452 0.69 17.30 -2.09
C MET A 452 0.15 18.69 -1.75
N LEU A 453 -1.15 18.81 -1.45
CA LEU A 453 -1.74 20.09 -0.98
C LEU A 453 -1.05 20.61 0.28
N THR A 454 -0.82 19.72 1.24
CA THR A 454 -0.17 20.05 2.51
C THR A 454 1.29 20.42 2.30
N PHE A 455 2.01 19.69 1.46
CA PHE A 455 3.38 20.00 1.08
C PHE A 455 3.49 21.42 0.47
N ARG A 456 2.65 21.77 -0.49
CA ARG A 456 2.64 23.12 -1.09
C ARG A 456 2.39 24.18 -0.03
N LYS A 457 1.45 23.93 0.89
CA LYS A 457 1.16 24.87 1.99
C LYS A 457 2.35 25.04 2.94
N MET A 458 3.07 23.94 3.26
CA MET A 458 4.30 23.99 4.06
C MET A 458 5.40 24.76 3.34
N LEU A 459 5.53 24.56 2.05
CA LEU A 459 6.53 25.23 1.22
C LEU A 459 6.28 26.75 1.18
N ASP A 460 5.01 27.17 1.06
CA ASP A 460 4.62 28.59 1.08
C ASP A 460 4.84 29.23 2.44
N ALA A 461 4.66 28.47 3.51
CA ALA A 461 4.89 28.94 4.87
C ALA A 461 6.39 29.04 5.25
N ALA A 462 7.26 28.35 4.52
CA ALA A 462 8.71 28.37 4.78
C ALA A 462 9.32 29.74 4.45
N GLN A 463 9.85 30.43 5.47
CA GLN A 463 10.30 31.82 5.39
C GLN A 463 11.67 32.01 4.75
N ASP A 464 12.51 30.96 4.77
CA ASP A 464 13.88 31.05 4.27
C ASP A 464 14.15 30.02 3.16
N LEU A 465 15.09 30.35 2.29
CA LEU A 465 15.46 29.53 1.13
C LEU A 465 15.98 28.15 1.53
N LYS A 466 16.68 28.06 2.67
CA LYS A 466 17.25 26.80 3.18
C LYS A 466 16.14 25.82 3.55
N SER A 467 15.16 26.24 4.33
CA SER A 467 13.98 25.44 4.72
C SER A 467 13.19 24.99 3.49
N ARG A 468 12.96 25.90 2.52
CA ARG A 468 12.30 25.57 1.25
C ARG A 468 13.05 24.49 0.48
N LYS A 469 14.38 24.63 0.35
CA LYS A 469 15.24 23.68 -0.34
C LYS A 469 15.19 22.30 0.30
N ILE A 470 15.26 22.21 1.63
CA ILE A 470 15.20 20.94 2.37
C ILE A 470 13.84 20.25 2.15
N LEU A 471 12.73 20.97 2.34
CA LEU A 471 11.39 20.44 2.13
C LEU A 471 11.21 19.90 0.71
N MET A 472 11.62 20.68 -0.29
CA MET A 472 11.53 20.30 -1.70
C MET A 472 12.39 19.08 -2.02
N ALA A 473 13.66 19.04 -1.53
CA ALA A 473 14.57 17.94 -1.79
C ALA A 473 14.06 16.64 -1.16
N ASN A 474 13.57 16.69 0.07
CA ASN A 474 12.98 15.51 0.73
C ASN A 474 11.75 15.00 -0.02
N LYS A 475 10.86 15.88 -0.49
CA LYS A 475 9.70 15.48 -1.29
C LYS A 475 10.10 14.83 -2.60
N VAL A 476 11.03 15.42 -3.34
CA VAL A 476 11.56 14.84 -4.60
C VAL A 476 12.21 13.49 -4.36
N GLU A 477 12.98 13.33 -3.28
CA GLU A 477 13.60 12.05 -2.92
C GLU A 477 12.56 10.98 -2.60
N ASP A 478 11.50 11.32 -1.87
CA ASP A 478 10.39 10.40 -1.59
C ASP A 478 9.66 9.98 -2.89
N MET A 479 9.39 10.92 -3.79
CA MET A 479 8.77 10.61 -5.09
C MET A 479 9.68 9.74 -5.97
N ILE A 480 10.99 9.98 -6.00
CA ILE A 480 11.96 9.14 -6.72
C ILE A 480 11.98 7.72 -6.11
N ASN A 481 11.95 7.61 -4.79
CA ASN A 481 11.90 6.30 -4.12
C ASN A 481 10.58 5.56 -4.38
N THR A 482 9.46 6.27 -4.54
CA THR A 482 8.13 5.69 -4.79
C THR A 482 7.93 5.35 -6.27
N VAL A 483 8.46 6.14 -7.19
CA VAL A 483 8.23 5.94 -8.63
C VAL A 483 9.41 5.22 -9.28
N VAL A 484 10.59 5.84 -9.27
CA VAL A 484 11.76 5.32 -10.02
C VAL A 484 12.25 4.00 -9.41
N ARG A 485 12.44 3.96 -8.09
CA ARG A 485 12.92 2.75 -7.42
C ARG A 485 11.95 1.58 -7.55
N GLN A 486 10.66 1.82 -7.43
CA GLN A 486 9.67 0.73 -7.49
C GLN A 486 9.53 0.17 -8.91
N ILE A 487 9.66 1.00 -9.95
CA ILE A 487 9.70 0.52 -11.33
C ILE A 487 11.02 -0.24 -11.62
N ALA A 488 12.16 0.19 -11.07
CA ALA A 488 13.39 -0.59 -11.16
C ALA A 488 13.27 -1.96 -10.46
N PHE A 489 12.56 -2.05 -9.35
CA PHE A 489 12.25 -3.32 -8.68
C PHE A 489 11.33 -4.20 -9.52
N TYR A 490 10.29 -3.62 -10.12
CA TYR A 490 9.40 -4.33 -11.03
C TYR A 490 10.17 -4.89 -12.24
N ASP A 491 11.07 -4.11 -12.84
CA ASP A 491 11.92 -4.56 -13.93
C ASP A 491 12.88 -5.68 -13.51
N PHE A 492 13.39 -5.63 -12.29
CA PHE A 492 14.19 -6.72 -11.74
C PHE A 492 13.38 -8.02 -11.64
N GLU A 493 12.15 -7.96 -11.10
CA GLU A 493 11.28 -9.14 -11.01
C GLU A 493 10.96 -9.70 -12.38
N CYS A 494 10.61 -8.85 -13.36
CA CYS A 494 10.34 -9.28 -14.73
C CYS A 494 11.57 -10.00 -15.33
N LYS A 495 12.75 -9.41 -15.22
CA LYS A 495 14.00 -9.98 -15.72
C LYS A 495 14.35 -11.31 -15.01
N LEU A 496 14.14 -11.39 -13.70
CA LEU A 496 14.42 -12.61 -12.91
C LEU A 496 13.50 -13.76 -13.33
N HIS A 497 12.18 -13.51 -13.37
CA HIS A 497 11.20 -14.53 -13.76
C HIS A 497 11.39 -14.99 -15.21
N ASP A 498 11.70 -14.08 -16.13
CA ASP A 498 11.97 -14.42 -17.52
C ASP A 498 13.27 -15.23 -17.68
N ALA A 499 14.34 -14.83 -17.02
CA ALA A 499 15.61 -15.57 -17.06
C ALA A 499 15.47 -16.98 -16.45
N ARG A 500 14.65 -17.12 -15.39
CA ARG A 500 14.41 -18.39 -14.71
C ARG A 500 13.73 -19.45 -15.61
N LYS A 501 12.95 -19.03 -16.61
CA LYS A 501 12.35 -19.94 -17.60
C LYS A 501 13.40 -20.75 -18.37
N SER A 502 14.59 -20.18 -18.56
CA SER A 502 15.71 -20.83 -19.27
C SER A 502 16.56 -21.75 -18.39
N GLY A 503 16.32 -21.80 -17.09
CA GLY A 503 17.05 -22.64 -16.14
C GLY A 503 17.21 -21.99 -14.77
N GLU A 504 17.83 -22.71 -13.84
CA GLU A 504 18.15 -22.20 -12.51
C GLU A 504 19.21 -21.08 -12.58
N LEU A 505 18.97 -19.98 -11.88
CA LEU A 505 19.88 -18.84 -11.84
C LEU A 505 20.90 -19.01 -10.70
N THR A 506 22.20 -18.78 -11.00
CA THR A 506 23.20 -18.67 -9.94
C THR A 506 23.05 -17.34 -9.20
N PRO A 507 23.59 -17.20 -7.97
CA PRO A 507 23.61 -15.90 -7.30
C PRO A 507 24.20 -14.78 -8.16
N GLU A 508 25.26 -15.07 -8.92
CA GLU A 508 25.94 -14.12 -9.82
C GLU A 508 25.01 -13.68 -10.97
N ASN A 509 24.17 -14.59 -11.51
CA ASN A 509 23.18 -14.22 -12.51
C ASN A 509 22.15 -13.23 -11.93
N ILE A 510 21.63 -13.51 -10.73
CA ILE A 510 20.65 -12.64 -10.06
C ILE A 510 21.30 -11.29 -9.72
N ASN A 511 22.54 -11.31 -9.22
CA ASN A 511 23.33 -10.10 -8.94
C ASN A 511 23.50 -9.21 -10.17
N ALA A 512 23.79 -9.82 -11.33
CA ALA A 512 23.94 -9.09 -12.59
C ALA A 512 22.61 -8.45 -13.04
N LEU A 513 21.47 -9.15 -12.90
CA LEU A 513 20.15 -8.58 -13.16
C LEU A 513 19.84 -7.39 -12.25
N TRP A 514 20.11 -7.54 -10.93
CA TRP A 514 19.95 -6.47 -9.97
C TRP A 514 20.77 -5.24 -10.35
N MET A 515 22.08 -5.41 -10.57
CA MET A 515 22.96 -4.31 -10.93
C MET A 515 22.56 -3.62 -12.22
N SER A 516 22.02 -4.37 -13.22
CA SER A 516 21.56 -3.78 -14.47
C SER A 516 20.45 -2.74 -14.24
N VAL A 517 19.47 -3.03 -13.39
CA VAL A 517 18.35 -2.13 -13.12
C VAL A 517 18.74 -1.00 -12.17
N GLN A 518 19.63 -1.26 -11.22
CA GLN A 518 20.11 -0.23 -10.29
C GLN A 518 20.98 0.82 -11.01
N ALA A 519 21.89 0.38 -11.86
CA ALA A 519 22.75 1.29 -12.64
C ALA A 519 21.92 2.16 -13.59
N GLU A 520 20.91 1.57 -14.25
CA GLU A 520 20.04 2.29 -15.17
C GLU A 520 19.20 3.35 -14.43
N SER A 521 18.61 2.99 -13.28
CA SER A 521 17.67 3.86 -12.57
C SER A 521 18.35 4.94 -11.73
N LEU A 522 19.52 4.67 -11.14
CA LEU A 522 20.23 5.62 -10.28
C LEU A 522 21.14 6.59 -11.07
N GLY A 523 21.70 6.12 -12.19
CA GLY A 523 22.45 6.95 -13.13
C GLY A 523 23.92 7.19 -12.76
N PRO A 524 24.58 8.10 -13.48
CA PRO A 524 26.05 8.25 -13.46
C PRO A 524 26.61 8.91 -12.20
N ALA A 525 25.78 9.53 -11.36
CA ALA A 525 26.23 10.13 -10.11
C ALA A 525 26.72 9.09 -9.10
N PHE A 526 26.35 7.81 -9.29
CA PHE A 526 26.69 6.72 -8.38
C PHE A 526 27.91 5.93 -8.82
N LYS A 527 28.74 5.60 -7.83
CA LYS A 527 29.74 4.54 -7.89
C LYS A 527 29.31 3.42 -6.94
N PHE A 528 29.10 2.24 -7.46
CA PHE A 528 28.58 1.13 -6.65
C PHE A 528 29.72 0.40 -5.94
N MET A 529 29.59 0.25 -4.62
CA MET A 529 30.50 -0.56 -3.82
C MET A 529 30.39 -2.05 -4.15
N ALA A 530 31.46 -2.80 -3.93
CA ALA A 530 31.42 -4.26 -4.00
C ALA A 530 30.45 -4.82 -2.93
N GLY A 531 29.60 -5.78 -3.33
CA GLY A 531 28.60 -6.40 -2.46
C GLY A 531 27.21 -5.76 -2.57
N TYR A 532 27.06 -4.56 -3.17
CA TYR A 532 25.72 -3.99 -3.43
C TYR A 532 24.89 -4.86 -4.37
N GLU A 533 25.54 -5.65 -5.21
CA GLU A 533 24.90 -6.62 -6.08
C GLU A 533 24.05 -7.66 -5.34
N THR A 534 24.22 -7.79 -4.01
CA THR A 534 23.45 -8.74 -3.17
C THR A 534 22.22 -8.13 -2.49
N PHE A 535 21.97 -6.82 -2.65
CA PHE A 535 20.90 -6.11 -1.91
C PHE A 535 19.47 -6.45 -2.36
N TRP A 536 19.28 -7.22 -3.42
CA TRP A 536 17.98 -7.82 -3.75
C TRP A 536 17.52 -8.82 -2.67
N ALA A 537 18.45 -9.40 -1.93
CA ALA A 537 18.21 -10.50 -1.00
C ALA A 537 17.28 -10.13 0.16
N TYR A 538 17.21 -8.85 0.58
CA TYR A 538 16.39 -8.43 1.73
C TYR A 538 15.03 -7.84 1.35
N ILE A 539 14.68 -7.75 0.07
CA ILE A 539 13.43 -7.11 -0.37
C ILE A 539 12.25 -8.07 -0.21
N PRO A 540 11.37 -7.87 0.79
CA PRO A 540 10.32 -8.83 1.10
C PRO A 540 9.24 -8.91 0.02
N HIS A 541 9.04 -7.85 -0.77
CA HIS A 541 8.05 -7.82 -1.85
C HIS A 541 8.29 -8.91 -2.89
N PHE A 542 9.53 -9.22 -3.22
CA PHE A 542 9.88 -10.23 -4.22
C PHE A 542 9.49 -11.65 -3.80
N VAL A 543 9.32 -11.87 -2.50
CA VAL A 543 8.97 -13.15 -1.88
C VAL A 543 7.48 -13.22 -1.56
N HIS A 544 6.95 -12.23 -0.83
CA HIS A 544 5.56 -12.26 -0.33
C HIS A 544 4.53 -11.73 -1.31
N SER A 545 4.92 -10.85 -2.22
CA SER A 545 3.99 -10.15 -3.12
C SER A 545 4.62 -9.88 -4.49
N PRO A 546 4.97 -10.93 -5.26
CA PRO A 546 5.61 -10.75 -6.56
C PRO A 546 4.85 -9.79 -7.47
N PHE A 547 5.61 -8.92 -8.16
CA PHE A 547 5.12 -7.90 -9.07
C PHE A 547 4.18 -6.84 -8.45
N TYR A 548 4.11 -6.75 -7.12
CA TYR A 548 3.26 -5.76 -6.45
C TYR A 548 3.78 -4.33 -6.60
N VAL A 549 5.11 -4.17 -6.64
CA VAL A 549 5.80 -2.89 -6.44
C VAL A 549 5.42 -1.78 -7.43
N TYR A 550 5.01 -2.11 -8.66
CA TYR A 550 4.56 -1.09 -9.60
C TYR A 550 3.32 -0.33 -9.12
N ALA A 551 2.51 -0.92 -8.23
CA ALA A 551 1.31 -0.27 -7.71
C ALA A 551 1.63 1.03 -6.95
N TYR A 552 2.81 1.13 -6.34
CA TYR A 552 3.27 2.38 -5.70
C TYR A 552 3.50 3.48 -6.73
N ALA A 553 4.23 3.16 -7.79
CA ALA A 553 4.48 4.11 -8.89
C ALA A 553 3.19 4.46 -9.64
N PHE A 554 2.25 3.51 -9.72
CA PHE A 554 0.95 3.73 -10.33
C PHE A 554 0.15 4.78 -9.54
N GLY A 555 0.00 4.57 -8.23
CA GLY A 555 -0.74 5.47 -7.35
C GLY A 555 -0.15 6.89 -7.36
N ASP A 556 1.16 7.01 -7.15
CA ASP A 556 1.84 8.32 -7.16
C ASP A 556 1.76 9.01 -8.54
N GLY A 557 2.02 8.28 -9.63
CA GLY A 557 1.97 8.82 -10.99
C GLY A 557 0.57 9.28 -11.40
N LEU A 558 -0.48 8.52 -11.02
CA LEU A 558 -1.88 8.89 -11.26
C LEU A 558 -2.23 10.18 -10.52
N VAL A 559 -1.88 10.27 -9.24
CA VAL A 559 -2.19 11.43 -8.42
C VAL A 559 -1.44 12.66 -8.90
N ASN A 560 -0.18 12.53 -9.27
CA ASN A 560 0.60 13.64 -9.83
C ASN A 560 0.01 14.11 -11.17
N ALA A 561 -0.52 13.21 -12.00
CA ALA A 561 -1.21 13.60 -13.24
C ALA A 561 -2.51 14.35 -12.96
N LEU A 562 -3.29 13.93 -11.95
CA LEU A 562 -4.47 14.66 -11.48
C LEU A 562 -4.10 16.02 -10.89
N TYR A 563 -3.02 16.07 -10.10
CA TYR A 563 -2.55 17.32 -9.50
C TYR A 563 -2.10 18.32 -10.57
N ALA A 564 -1.36 17.87 -11.58
CA ALA A 564 -0.98 18.70 -12.74
C ALA A 564 -2.22 19.21 -13.50
N GLU A 565 -3.27 18.38 -13.65
CA GLU A 565 -4.54 18.81 -14.27
C GLU A 565 -5.26 19.85 -13.41
N TYR A 566 -5.22 19.71 -12.08
CA TYR A 566 -5.76 20.71 -11.15
C TYR A 566 -5.04 22.06 -11.27
N GLU A 567 -3.70 22.06 -11.31
CA GLU A 567 -2.91 23.30 -11.47
C GLU A 567 -3.19 23.99 -12.81
N GLU A 568 -3.35 23.23 -13.90
CA GLU A 568 -3.64 23.78 -15.23
C GLU A 568 -5.10 24.26 -15.37
N LYS A 569 -6.06 23.52 -14.79
CA LYS A 569 -7.51 23.75 -14.96
C LYS A 569 -8.26 23.60 -13.65
N PRO A 570 -8.11 24.54 -12.70
CA PRO A 570 -8.74 24.40 -11.37
C PRO A 570 -10.26 24.50 -11.41
N THR A 571 -10.84 25.23 -12.38
CA THR A 571 -12.29 25.46 -12.43
C THR A 571 -13.06 24.15 -12.67
N GLY A 572 -13.92 23.78 -11.72
CA GLY A 572 -14.75 22.57 -11.79
C GLY A 572 -13.99 21.26 -11.53
N PHE A 573 -12.69 21.31 -11.21
CA PHE A 573 -11.90 20.13 -10.91
C PHE A 573 -12.39 19.45 -9.63
N SER A 574 -12.60 20.19 -8.54
CA SER A 574 -12.99 19.64 -7.24
C SER A 574 -14.28 18.81 -7.32
N SER A 575 -15.30 19.28 -8.06
CA SER A 575 -16.55 18.51 -8.23
C SER A 575 -16.31 17.15 -8.86
N LYS A 576 -15.54 17.08 -9.96
CA LYS A 576 -15.18 15.82 -10.62
C LYS A 576 -14.35 14.92 -9.72
N TYR A 577 -13.46 15.53 -8.93
CA TYR A 577 -12.60 14.82 -8.02
C TYR A 577 -13.41 14.17 -6.88
N PHE A 578 -14.37 14.88 -6.28
CA PHE A 578 -15.28 14.28 -5.29
C PHE A 578 -16.15 13.17 -5.89
N GLU A 579 -16.67 13.32 -7.11
CA GLU A 579 -17.40 12.25 -7.80
C GLU A 579 -16.53 10.99 -8.00
N MET A 580 -15.24 11.18 -8.30
CA MET A 580 -14.26 10.11 -8.43
C MET A 580 -14.06 9.39 -7.07
N LEU A 581 -13.88 10.12 -5.97
CA LEU A 581 -13.69 9.55 -4.64
C LEU A 581 -14.98 8.85 -4.13
N GLU A 582 -16.15 9.45 -4.38
CA GLU A 582 -17.44 8.87 -4.02
C GLU A 582 -17.75 7.55 -4.74
N ALA A 583 -17.14 7.33 -5.89
CA ALA A 583 -17.37 6.11 -6.65
C ALA A 583 -16.83 4.84 -5.96
N GLY A 584 -15.81 4.95 -5.11
CA GLY A 584 -15.19 3.78 -4.47
C GLY A 584 -14.78 2.74 -5.51
N GLY A 585 -15.24 1.50 -5.35
CA GLY A 585 -15.01 0.40 -6.29
C GLY A 585 -16.12 0.18 -7.32
N SER A 586 -17.05 1.12 -7.47
CA SER A 586 -18.21 0.95 -8.36
C SER A 586 -17.92 1.22 -9.84
N LYS A 587 -16.74 1.79 -10.17
CA LYS A 587 -16.35 2.15 -11.54
C LYS A 587 -14.94 1.68 -11.86
N HIS A 588 -14.68 1.49 -13.14
CA HIS A 588 -13.33 1.22 -13.65
C HIS A 588 -12.48 2.51 -13.67
N HIS A 589 -11.15 2.39 -13.57
CA HIS A 589 -10.24 3.54 -13.57
C HIS A 589 -10.39 4.42 -14.82
N SER A 590 -10.66 3.82 -15.99
CA SER A 590 -10.89 4.56 -17.23
C SER A 590 -12.11 5.49 -17.15
N ASP A 591 -13.21 5.01 -16.54
CA ASP A 591 -14.44 5.81 -16.39
C ASP A 591 -14.23 6.97 -15.39
N LEU A 592 -13.38 6.74 -14.38
CA LEU A 592 -13.05 7.73 -13.36
C LEU A 592 -12.10 8.83 -13.87
N LEU A 593 -11.21 8.48 -14.81
CA LEU A 593 -10.26 9.43 -15.41
C LEU A 593 -10.84 10.20 -16.61
N ALA A 594 -11.80 9.63 -17.32
CA ALA A 594 -12.40 10.24 -18.50
C ALA A 594 -12.97 11.65 -18.29
N PRO A 595 -13.64 12.00 -17.15
CA PRO A 595 -14.13 13.36 -16.89
C PRO A 595 -13.02 14.42 -16.85
N PHE A 596 -11.78 14.02 -16.55
CA PHE A 596 -10.59 14.90 -16.56
C PHE A 596 -9.92 14.96 -17.95
N GLY A 597 -10.38 14.17 -18.92
CA GLY A 597 -9.72 14.01 -20.22
C GLY A 597 -8.44 13.19 -20.15
N LEU A 598 -8.28 12.36 -19.11
CA LEU A 598 -7.10 11.55 -18.85
C LEU A 598 -7.34 10.09 -19.24
N ASN A 599 -6.28 9.41 -19.70
CA ASN A 599 -6.31 7.99 -20.06
C ASN A 599 -5.00 7.32 -19.63
N ALA A 600 -5.08 6.36 -18.70
CA ALA A 600 -3.91 5.67 -18.15
C ALA A 600 -3.19 4.75 -19.17
N SER A 601 -3.85 4.37 -20.27
CA SER A 601 -3.19 3.63 -21.36
C SER A 601 -2.31 4.51 -22.26
N ASP A 602 -2.41 5.85 -22.14
CA ASP A 602 -1.57 6.79 -22.90
C ASP A 602 -0.31 7.15 -22.11
N ALA A 603 0.86 6.95 -22.70
CA ALA A 603 2.14 7.34 -22.10
C ALA A 603 2.20 8.84 -21.73
N LYS A 604 1.42 9.70 -22.39
CA LYS A 604 1.34 11.14 -22.07
C LYS A 604 0.73 11.38 -20.70
N PHE A 605 -0.21 10.54 -20.27
CA PHE A 605 -0.79 10.61 -18.92
C PHE A 605 0.30 10.46 -17.85
N TRP A 606 1.12 9.42 -17.98
CA TRP A 606 2.21 9.17 -17.05
C TRP A 606 3.30 10.24 -17.13
N SER A 607 3.63 10.67 -18.35
CA SER A 607 4.60 11.78 -18.56
C SER A 607 4.12 13.09 -17.90
N LYS A 608 2.82 13.35 -17.86
CA LYS A 608 2.23 14.51 -17.17
C LYS A 608 2.46 14.42 -15.66
N GLY A 609 2.19 13.26 -15.05
CA GLY A 609 2.49 13.02 -13.63
C GLY A 609 3.99 13.18 -13.30
N LEU A 610 4.86 12.59 -14.13
CA LEU A 610 6.31 12.67 -13.95
C LEU A 610 6.86 14.09 -14.14
N SER A 611 6.17 14.96 -14.90
CA SER A 611 6.58 16.37 -15.07
C SER A 611 6.48 17.18 -13.78
N VAL A 612 5.63 16.79 -12.83
CA VAL A 612 5.55 17.41 -11.49
C VAL A 612 6.88 17.25 -10.76
N ILE A 613 7.44 16.02 -10.77
CA ILE A 613 8.74 15.73 -10.15
C ILE A 613 9.85 16.52 -10.87
N SER A 614 9.84 16.51 -12.21
CA SER A 614 10.84 17.27 -13.00
C SER A 614 10.80 18.77 -12.71
N SER A 615 9.60 19.36 -12.59
CA SER A 615 9.43 20.77 -12.26
C SER A 615 9.96 21.12 -10.86
N MET A 616 9.77 20.24 -9.87
CA MET A 616 10.37 20.42 -8.54
C MET A 616 11.90 20.35 -8.58
N ILE A 617 12.47 19.50 -9.43
CA ILE A 617 13.93 19.45 -9.65
C ILE A 617 14.42 20.75 -10.31
N ASP A 618 13.66 21.30 -11.30
CA ASP A 618 13.96 22.59 -11.91
C ASP A 618 13.95 23.75 -10.89
N GLU A 619 13.05 23.69 -9.90
CA GLU A 619 13.03 24.66 -8.80
C GLU A 619 14.26 24.50 -7.89
N LEU A 620 14.64 23.24 -7.55
CA LEU A 620 15.82 22.95 -6.74
C LEU A 620 17.13 23.42 -7.41
N GLU A 621 17.24 23.28 -8.72
CA GLU A 621 18.40 23.79 -9.49
C GLU A 621 18.55 25.30 -9.40
N LYS A 622 17.45 26.04 -9.28
CA LYS A 622 17.46 27.51 -9.11
C LYS A 622 17.77 27.94 -7.68
N MET A 623 17.71 27.04 -6.70
CA MET A 623 18.00 27.28 -5.29
C MET A 623 19.48 26.98 -4.94
N LYS A 624 20.39 27.08 -5.94
CA LYS A 624 21.84 26.83 -5.77
C LYS A 624 22.49 27.81 -4.82
#